data_8a1ec428cc3837b1eab4b6a46278bfd1
#
_entry.id   8a1ec428cc3837b1eab4b6a46278bfd1
#
_cell.length_a   1.000
_cell.length_b   1.000
_cell.length_c   1.000
_cell.angle_alpha   90.00
_cell.angle_beta   90.00
_cell.angle_gamma   90.00
#
_symmetry.space_group_name_H-M   'P 1'
#
loop_
_entity.id
_entity.type
_entity.pdbx_description
1 polymer ?
#
loop_
_entity_poly.entity_id
_entity_poly.type
_entity_poly.pdbx_seq_one_letter_code
_entity_poly.pdbx_strand_id
1 'polypeptide(L)'
;TSVKKERGMDDMTLTTVLIDISAVSVLLFLAFLIRQKIPFFYKYYIPTSLIAGILGLLLGPQVLGQFSPVHLQFSEWISQWTNFLFAFIFATSFLGTSTGKFGRDVLSTTCVTGVVFMAQVLVGLGIAFLLSTFMDNVPYAMGLLPVSGFYGGHGSAGIMGGCFATEGWEEAMGIALTYATIGMFVAVIGGMWIINWGAKKGYTRQKMDSSYVEKKDITGILPAEQRKPAAMGISNPSVIDPMAFQMMIVGTIIAVSHFLR
;
A
#
# COMPACT_ATOMS: atom_id res chain seq x y z
N THR A 1 32.43 6.40 32.70
CA THR A 1 31.91 6.62 31.33
C THR A 1 30.80 5.63 31.12
N SER A 2 29.60 6.07 31.49
CA SER A 2 28.37 5.30 31.45
C SER A 2 27.84 5.34 30.01
N VAL A 3 28.01 4.26 29.25
CA VAL A 3 27.18 3.97 28.07
C VAL A 3 25.80 3.67 28.61
N LYS A 4 24.90 4.65 28.51
CA LYS A 4 23.47 4.46 28.67
C LYS A 4 23.05 3.56 27.52
N LYS A 5 22.97 2.27 27.79
CA LYS A 5 22.36 1.28 26.90
C LYS A 5 20.94 1.76 26.65
N GLU A 6 20.73 2.38 25.49
CA GLU A 6 19.39 2.70 25.02
C GLU A 6 18.60 1.41 25.04
N ARG A 7 17.52 1.42 25.81
CA ARG A 7 16.73 0.23 26.10
C ARG A 7 16.09 -0.25 24.78
N GLY A 8 16.74 -1.27 24.16
CA GLY A 8 16.10 -2.45 23.62
C GLY A 8 14.77 -2.30 22.88
N MET A 9 14.74 -1.49 21.78
CA MET A 9 13.78 -1.72 20.72
C MET A 9 14.44 -2.49 19.54
N ASP A 10 15.68 -2.88 19.70
CA ASP A 10 16.46 -3.57 18.65
C ASP A 10 16.13 -5.06 18.52
N ASP A 11 15.55 -5.67 19.58
CA ASP A 11 15.15 -7.07 19.51
C ASP A 11 13.66 -7.19 19.20
N MET A 12 13.32 -8.03 18.20
CA MET A 12 11.94 -8.38 17.89
C MET A 12 11.31 -9.17 19.03
N THR A 13 10.71 -8.48 19.98
CA THR A 13 9.94 -9.09 21.07
C THR A 13 8.45 -9.02 20.77
N LEU A 14 7.67 -9.92 21.37
CA LEU A 14 6.20 -9.86 21.29
C LEU A 14 5.67 -8.49 21.76
N THR A 15 6.30 -7.89 22.75
CA THR A 15 5.95 -6.56 23.27
C THR A 15 6.17 -5.48 22.22
N THR A 16 7.29 -5.51 21.48
CA THR A 16 7.59 -4.56 20.40
C THR A 16 6.52 -4.64 19.29
N VAL A 17 6.18 -5.87 18.90
CA VAL A 17 5.12 -6.13 17.92
C VAL A 17 3.76 -5.57 18.37
N LEU A 18 3.38 -5.78 19.63
CA LEU A 18 2.13 -5.26 20.19
C LEU A 18 2.10 -3.73 20.24
N ILE A 19 3.23 -3.09 20.55
CA ILE A 19 3.34 -1.63 20.57
C ILE A 19 3.17 -1.07 19.16
N ASP A 20 3.86 -1.62 18.18
CA ASP A 20 3.73 -1.19 16.78
C ASP A 20 2.29 -1.33 16.26
N ILE A 21 1.67 -2.50 16.49
CA ILE A 21 0.27 -2.73 16.09
C ILE A 21 -0.67 -1.74 16.79
N SER A 22 -0.46 -1.50 18.09
CA SER A 22 -1.28 -0.57 18.85
C SER A 22 -1.13 0.86 18.33
N ALA A 23 0.09 1.31 18.06
CA ALA A 23 0.38 2.64 17.50
C ALA A 23 -0.27 2.83 16.13
N VAL A 24 -0.10 1.86 15.21
CA VAL A 24 -0.74 1.88 13.90
C VAL A 24 -2.26 1.88 14.01
N SER A 25 -2.83 1.08 14.94
CA SER A 25 -4.28 1.03 15.16
C SER A 25 -4.85 2.36 15.64
N VAL A 26 -4.15 3.04 16.57
CA VAL A 26 -4.54 4.37 17.04
C VAL A 26 -4.47 5.40 15.90
N LEU A 27 -3.41 5.37 15.10
CA LEU A 27 -3.29 6.26 13.94
C LEU A 27 -4.40 6.02 12.90
N LEU A 28 -4.74 4.77 12.63
CA LEU A 28 -5.85 4.42 11.73
C LEU A 28 -7.19 4.91 12.30
N PHE A 29 -7.41 4.77 13.60
CA PHE A 29 -8.63 5.26 14.25
C PHE A 29 -8.74 6.79 14.17
N LEU A 30 -7.66 7.51 14.47
CA LEU A 30 -7.63 8.97 14.34
C LEU A 30 -7.86 9.41 12.88
N ALA A 31 -7.20 8.75 11.94
CA ALA A 31 -7.37 9.00 10.52
C ALA A 31 -8.81 8.75 10.04
N PHE A 32 -9.45 7.71 10.57
CA PHE A 32 -10.86 7.41 10.32
C PHE A 32 -11.79 8.55 10.80
N LEU A 33 -11.55 9.07 12.00
CA LEU A 33 -12.32 10.21 12.54
C LEU A 33 -12.08 11.48 11.71
N ILE A 34 -10.84 11.77 11.31
CA ILE A 34 -10.48 12.92 10.48
C ILE A 34 -11.14 12.81 9.11
N ARG A 35 -11.11 11.63 8.48
CA ARG A 35 -11.74 11.39 7.19
C ARG A 35 -13.24 11.66 7.21
N GLN A 36 -13.92 11.27 8.29
CA GLN A 36 -15.37 11.52 8.43
C GLN A 36 -15.73 13.00 8.60
N LYS A 37 -14.86 13.78 9.25
CA LYS A 37 -15.12 15.19 9.55
C LYS A 37 -14.74 16.14 8.42
N ILE A 38 -13.71 15.80 7.64
CA ILE A 38 -13.19 16.68 6.60
C ILE A 38 -13.72 16.25 5.23
N PRO A 39 -14.60 17.08 4.58
CA PRO A 39 -15.21 16.76 3.29
C PRO A 39 -14.21 16.44 2.17
N PHE A 40 -13.06 17.07 2.20
CA PHE A 40 -12.00 16.83 1.22
C PHE A 40 -11.63 15.35 1.13
N PHE A 41 -11.42 14.68 2.25
CA PHE A 41 -10.95 13.29 2.24
C PHE A 41 -11.99 12.29 1.73
N TYR A 42 -13.25 12.40 2.15
CA TYR A 42 -14.27 11.46 1.67
C TYR A 42 -14.77 11.78 0.26
N LYS A 43 -14.80 13.06 -0.12
CA LYS A 43 -15.22 13.49 -1.47
C LYS A 43 -14.24 13.05 -2.56
N TYR A 44 -12.95 13.01 -2.25
CA TYR A 44 -11.91 12.52 -3.16
C TYR A 44 -11.54 11.05 -2.91
N TYR A 45 -12.33 10.31 -2.11
CA TYR A 45 -12.11 8.90 -1.81
C TYR A 45 -10.71 8.58 -1.28
N ILE A 46 -10.08 9.52 -0.57
CA ILE A 46 -8.75 9.35 0.00
C ILE A 46 -8.79 8.21 1.03
N PRO A 47 -7.93 7.18 0.90
CA PRO A 47 -7.91 6.07 1.83
C PRO A 47 -7.53 6.49 3.26
N THR A 48 -8.20 5.91 4.26
CA THR A 48 -7.88 6.17 5.68
C THR A 48 -6.43 5.82 6.01
N SER A 49 -5.88 4.78 5.40
CA SER A 49 -4.48 4.36 5.57
C SER A 49 -3.48 5.43 5.15
N LEU A 50 -3.78 6.18 4.07
CA LEU A 50 -2.92 7.29 3.63
C LEU A 50 -2.92 8.43 4.66
N ILE A 51 -4.09 8.77 5.20
CA ILE A 51 -4.20 9.79 6.25
C ILE A 51 -3.44 9.34 7.51
N ALA A 52 -3.56 8.06 7.88
CA ALA A 52 -2.82 7.49 9.01
C ALA A 52 -1.30 7.53 8.80
N GLY A 53 -0.83 7.25 7.57
CA GLY A 53 0.59 7.37 7.21
C GLY A 53 1.11 8.80 7.34
N ILE A 54 0.34 9.79 6.87
CA ILE A 54 0.68 11.21 7.02
C ILE A 54 0.70 11.60 8.50
N LEU A 55 -0.27 11.15 9.31
CA LEU A 55 -0.27 11.39 10.76
C LEU A 55 0.96 10.77 11.42
N GLY A 56 1.32 9.53 11.04
CA GLY A 56 2.52 8.86 11.54
C GLY A 56 3.80 9.63 11.22
N LEU A 57 3.90 10.19 10.01
CA LEU A 57 5.01 11.04 9.60
C LEU A 57 5.06 12.35 10.42
N LEU A 58 3.91 13.00 10.60
CA LEU A 58 3.82 14.26 11.34
C LEU A 58 4.11 14.08 12.84
N LEU A 59 3.64 12.98 13.45
CA LEU A 59 3.84 12.66 14.85
C LEU A 59 5.15 11.93 15.12
N GLY A 60 5.85 11.51 14.07
CA GLY A 60 7.10 10.77 14.11
C GLY A 60 8.34 11.65 14.37
N PRO A 61 9.52 11.02 14.38
CA PRO A 61 10.79 11.71 14.63
C PRO A 61 11.13 12.72 13.55
N GLN A 62 10.59 12.56 12.31
CA GLN A 62 10.91 13.41 11.18
C GLN A 62 10.34 14.83 11.31
N VAL A 63 9.19 15.00 11.95
CA VAL A 63 8.54 16.31 12.12
C VAL A 63 8.42 16.66 13.59
N LEU A 64 7.57 15.96 14.36
CA LEU A 64 7.35 16.27 15.78
C LEU A 64 8.62 16.11 16.61
N GLY A 65 9.45 15.11 16.31
CA GLY A 65 10.70 14.87 17.03
C GLY A 65 11.75 15.96 16.89
N GLN A 66 11.61 16.86 15.88
CA GLN A 66 12.48 18.04 15.75
C GLN A 66 12.11 19.17 16.73
N PHE A 67 10.86 19.19 17.18
CA PHE A 67 10.32 20.26 18.03
C PHE A 67 10.00 19.80 19.46
N SER A 68 9.85 18.48 19.67
CA SER A 68 9.43 17.90 20.95
C SER A 68 10.22 16.64 21.27
N PRO A 69 10.64 16.47 22.54
CA PRO A 69 11.23 15.20 22.99
C PRO A 69 10.22 14.04 23.03
N VAL A 70 8.92 14.34 22.99
CA VAL A 70 7.84 13.35 22.96
C VAL A 70 7.33 13.26 21.54
N HIS A 71 7.64 12.16 20.87
CA HIS A 71 7.20 11.86 19.52
C HIS A 71 6.90 10.37 19.40
N LEU A 72 6.15 10.00 18.36
CA LEU A 72 5.81 8.60 18.08
C LEU A 72 7.02 7.90 17.49
N GLN A 73 7.48 6.86 18.16
CA GLN A 73 8.54 5.98 17.67
C GLN A 73 7.96 4.63 17.30
N PHE A 74 8.34 4.15 16.13
CA PHE A 74 8.12 2.78 15.69
C PHE A 74 9.40 1.99 15.84
N SER A 75 9.27 0.67 15.94
CA SER A 75 10.43 -0.20 15.92
C SER A 75 11.10 -0.21 14.54
N GLU A 76 12.37 -0.59 14.48
CA GLU A 76 13.08 -0.78 13.20
C GLU A 76 12.44 -1.88 12.33
N TRP A 77 11.70 -2.78 12.96
CA TRP A 77 10.97 -3.87 12.32
C TRP A 77 9.73 -3.44 11.53
N ILE A 78 9.24 -2.20 11.72
CA ILE A 78 8.02 -1.71 11.02
C ILE A 78 8.14 -1.82 9.49
N SER A 79 9.33 -1.64 8.93
CA SER A 79 9.60 -1.80 7.50
C SER A 79 9.44 -3.26 7.04
N GLN A 80 9.78 -4.23 7.88
CA GLN A 80 9.67 -5.66 7.61
C GLN A 80 8.20 -6.12 7.59
N TRP A 81 7.32 -5.44 8.34
CA TRP A 81 5.89 -5.71 8.35
C TRP A 81 5.26 -5.62 6.96
N THR A 82 5.74 -4.71 6.15
CA THR A 82 5.24 -4.56 4.77
C THR A 82 5.44 -5.85 3.99
N ASN A 83 6.64 -6.41 4.00
CA ASN A 83 6.95 -7.66 3.30
C ASN A 83 6.16 -8.85 3.85
N PHE A 84 6.04 -8.94 5.17
CA PHE A 84 5.27 -9.99 5.85
C PHE A 84 3.79 -9.94 5.46
N LEU A 85 3.15 -8.76 5.53
CA LEU A 85 1.76 -8.59 5.17
C LEU A 85 1.51 -8.81 3.68
N PHE A 86 2.45 -8.44 2.81
CA PHE A 86 2.35 -8.76 1.38
C PHE A 86 2.34 -10.26 1.12
N ALA A 87 3.15 -11.05 1.82
CA ALA A 87 3.11 -12.51 1.68
C ALA A 87 1.71 -13.07 1.96
N PHE A 88 1.04 -12.56 3.00
CA PHE A 88 -0.35 -12.95 3.31
C PHE A 88 -1.35 -12.48 2.25
N ILE A 89 -1.25 -11.24 1.78
CA ILE A 89 -2.14 -10.69 0.75
C ILE A 89 -2.03 -11.52 -0.53
N PHE A 90 -0.82 -11.80 -1.00
CA PHE A 90 -0.63 -12.59 -2.22
C PHE A 90 -1.05 -14.05 -2.04
N ALA A 91 -0.76 -14.68 -0.89
CA ALA A 91 -1.19 -16.03 -0.60
C ALA A 91 -2.73 -16.19 -0.59
N THR A 92 -3.45 -15.14 -0.17
CA THR A 92 -4.92 -15.16 -0.07
C THR A 92 -5.63 -14.64 -1.31
N SER A 93 -4.96 -13.86 -2.18
CA SER A 93 -5.59 -13.15 -3.30
C SER A 93 -6.36 -14.06 -4.29
N PHE A 94 -5.91 -15.30 -4.44
CA PHE A 94 -6.54 -16.27 -5.35
C PHE A 94 -7.40 -17.30 -4.65
N LEU A 95 -7.42 -17.34 -3.31
CA LEU A 95 -8.22 -18.29 -2.55
C LEU A 95 -9.71 -17.96 -2.66
N GLY A 96 -10.52 -18.95 -3.00
CA GLY A 96 -11.97 -18.78 -3.10
C GLY A 96 -12.45 -17.97 -4.30
N THR A 97 -11.54 -17.54 -5.18
CA THR A 97 -11.92 -16.86 -6.43
C THR A 97 -12.15 -17.91 -7.53
N SER A 98 -13.32 -17.87 -8.18
CA SER A 98 -13.52 -18.64 -9.40
C SER A 98 -12.74 -17.95 -10.54
N THR A 99 -11.91 -18.72 -11.23
CA THR A 99 -11.28 -18.24 -12.47
C THR A 99 -12.38 -17.95 -13.50
N GLY A 100 -12.63 -16.67 -13.74
CA GLY A 100 -13.55 -16.25 -14.79
C GLY A 100 -13.07 -16.74 -16.17
N LYS A 101 -14.00 -16.86 -17.12
CA LYS A 101 -13.63 -17.20 -18.50
C LYS A 101 -12.67 -16.14 -19.03
N PHE A 102 -11.56 -16.58 -19.62
CA PHE A 102 -10.62 -15.69 -20.29
C PHE A 102 -11.33 -15.06 -21.51
N GLY A 103 -11.85 -13.85 -21.31
CA GLY A 103 -12.66 -13.15 -22.29
C GLY A 103 -11.89 -12.01 -22.97
N ARG A 104 -12.51 -11.46 -24.02
CA ARG A 104 -11.95 -10.33 -24.79
C ARG A 104 -11.65 -9.11 -23.89
N ASP A 105 -12.45 -8.90 -22.86
CA ASP A 105 -12.27 -7.78 -21.92
C ASP A 105 -11.00 -7.95 -21.07
N VAL A 106 -10.70 -9.19 -20.64
CA VAL A 106 -9.46 -9.50 -19.90
C VAL A 106 -8.25 -9.25 -20.80
N LEU A 107 -8.28 -9.74 -22.04
CA LEU A 107 -7.19 -9.54 -23.00
C LEU A 107 -6.98 -8.04 -23.28
N SER A 108 -8.06 -7.30 -23.55
CA SER A 108 -7.99 -5.85 -23.81
C SER A 108 -7.38 -5.09 -22.63
N THR A 109 -7.84 -5.38 -21.41
CA THR A 109 -7.31 -4.75 -20.19
C THR A 109 -5.84 -5.09 -20.00
N THR A 110 -5.46 -6.35 -20.19
CA THR A 110 -4.06 -6.79 -20.06
C THR A 110 -3.16 -6.10 -21.08
N CYS A 111 -3.60 -5.98 -22.35
CA CYS A 111 -2.83 -5.29 -23.37
C CYS A 111 -2.65 -3.79 -23.03
N VAL A 112 -3.72 -3.10 -22.64
CA VAL A 112 -3.65 -1.68 -22.24
C VAL A 112 -2.69 -1.50 -21.04
N THR A 113 -2.83 -2.36 -20.02
CA THR A 113 -1.98 -2.32 -18.84
C THR A 113 -0.50 -2.57 -19.20
N GLY A 114 -0.23 -3.54 -20.10
CA GLY A 114 1.12 -3.82 -20.60
C GLY A 114 1.72 -2.65 -21.37
N VAL A 115 0.94 -1.99 -22.23
CA VAL A 115 1.39 -0.80 -22.97
C VAL A 115 1.72 0.34 -21.99
N VAL A 116 0.86 0.59 -21.00
CA VAL A 116 1.09 1.64 -19.99
C VAL A 116 2.35 1.34 -19.19
N PHE A 117 2.56 0.07 -18.78
CA PHE A 117 3.77 -0.35 -18.06
C PHE A 117 5.03 -0.08 -18.88
N MET A 118 5.07 -0.53 -20.15
CA MET A 118 6.21 -0.31 -21.04
C MET A 118 6.47 1.17 -21.32
N ALA A 119 5.41 1.95 -21.50
CA ALA A 119 5.53 3.40 -21.68
C ALA A 119 6.15 4.08 -20.45
N GLN A 120 5.77 3.68 -19.23
CA GLN A 120 6.37 4.20 -18.00
C GLN A 120 7.86 3.85 -17.89
N VAL A 121 8.25 2.62 -18.25
CA VAL A 121 9.66 2.21 -18.29
C VAL A 121 10.46 3.09 -19.25
N LEU A 122 9.96 3.23 -20.48
CA LEU A 122 10.65 4.02 -21.52
C LEU A 122 10.78 5.49 -21.15
N VAL A 123 9.71 6.09 -20.62
CA VAL A 123 9.72 7.49 -20.15
C VAL A 123 10.66 7.64 -18.96
N GLY A 124 10.61 6.73 -17.99
CA GLY A 124 11.49 6.76 -16.82
C GLY A 124 12.97 6.66 -17.20
N LEU A 125 13.33 5.71 -18.06
CA LEU A 125 14.70 5.56 -18.56
C LEU A 125 15.13 6.77 -19.40
N GLY A 126 14.23 7.31 -20.22
CA GLY A 126 14.51 8.53 -21.01
C GLY A 126 14.80 9.74 -20.10
N ILE A 127 14.02 9.93 -19.03
CA ILE A 127 14.26 10.98 -18.04
C ILE A 127 15.57 10.75 -17.30
N ALA A 128 15.88 9.52 -16.85
CA ALA A 128 17.14 9.20 -16.18
C ALA A 128 18.34 9.46 -17.09
N PHE A 129 18.25 9.09 -18.36
CA PHE A 129 19.29 9.38 -19.36
C PHE A 129 19.45 10.89 -19.56
N LEU A 130 18.35 11.64 -19.66
CA LEU A 130 18.41 13.10 -19.78
C LEU A 130 19.03 13.75 -18.56
N LEU A 131 18.65 13.32 -17.35
CA LEU A 131 19.22 13.83 -16.10
C LEU A 131 20.70 13.52 -15.98
N SER A 132 21.16 12.34 -16.38
CA SER A 132 22.57 11.97 -16.37
C SER A 132 23.44 12.82 -17.29
N THR A 133 22.83 13.54 -18.25
CA THR A 133 23.54 14.50 -19.12
C THR A 133 23.84 15.83 -18.40
N PHE A 134 23.02 16.20 -17.40
CA PHE A 134 23.12 17.47 -16.68
C PHE A 134 23.62 17.32 -15.24
N MET A 135 23.58 16.12 -14.69
CA MET A 135 23.92 15.84 -13.31
C MET A 135 24.88 14.65 -13.26
N ASP A 136 26.02 14.83 -12.59
CA ASP A 136 26.97 13.75 -12.32
C ASP A 136 26.36 12.75 -11.32
N ASN A 137 26.70 11.46 -11.50
CA ASN A 137 26.30 10.37 -10.59
C ASN A 137 24.80 10.02 -10.54
N VAL A 138 24.02 10.29 -11.59
CA VAL A 138 22.65 9.79 -11.70
C VAL A 138 22.69 8.34 -12.24
N PRO A 139 22.31 7.32 -11.43
CA PRO A 139 22.25 5.95 -11.93
C PRO A 139 21.13 5.80 -12.96
N TYR A 140 21.39 5.14 -14.10
CA TYR A 140 20.34 4.85 -15.08
C TYR A 140 19.20 4.01 -14.49
N ALA A 141 19.49 3.18 -13.47
CA ALA A 141 18.50 2.43 -12.71
C ALA A 141 17.42 3.32 -12.05
N MET A 142 17.71 4.61 -11.82
CA MET A 142 16.73 5.58 -11.33
C MET A 142 15.48 5.63 -12.21
N GLY A 143 15.63 5.41 -13.52
CA GLY A 143 14.51 5.38 -14.47
C GLY A 143 13.53 4.23 -14.27
N LEU A 144 13.90 3.18 -13.53
CA LEU A 144 13.01 2.06 -13.19
C LEU A 144 12.21 2.29 -11.90
N LEU A 145 12.65 3.19 -11.02
CA LEU A 145 11.98 3.46 -9.77
C LEU A 145 10.58 4.06 -9.94
N PRO A 146 10.33 5.01 -10.89
CA PRO A 146 8.98 5.52 -11.12
C PRO A 146 7.98 4.41 -11.46
N VAL A 147 8.32 3.48 -12.35
CA VAL A 147 7.39 2.41 -12.73
C VAL A 147 7.12 1.46 -11.57
N SER A 148 8.12 1.17 -10.74
CA SER A 148 7.91 0.33 -9.56
C SER A 148 6.96 1.00 -8.54
N GLY A 149 7.06 2.32 -8.37
CA GLY A 149 6.22 3.08 -7.44
C GLY A 149 4.82 3.36 -7.99
N PHE A 150 4.71 3.87 -9.21
CA PHE A 150 3.42 4.27 -9.80
C PHE A 150 2.56 3.08 -10.20
N TYR A 151 3.15 2.05 -10.80
CA TYR A 151 2.42 0.88 -11.26
C TYR A 151 2.28 -0.19 -10.17
N GLY A 152 3.37 -0.48 -9.46
CA GLY A 152 3.41 -1.55 -8.46
C GLY A 152 3.09 -1.11 -7.03
N GLY A 153 3.04 0.20 -6.77
CA GLY A 153 2.80 0.76 -5.43
C GLY A 153 3.95 0.50 -4.45
N HIS A 154 3.70 0.70 -3.15
CA HIS A 154 4.72 0.64 -2.10
C HIS A 154 5.43 -0.71 -2.01
N GLY A 155 4.73 -1.83 -2.27
CA GLY A 155 5.33 -3.16 -2.22
C GLY A 155 6.37 -3.37 -3.30
N SER A 156 6.02 -3.10 -4.54
CA SER A 156 6.94 -3.22 -5.67
C SER A 156 8.10 -2.22 -5.56
N ALA A 157 7.80 -1.00 -5.09
CA ALA A 157 8.81 0.02 -4.83
C ALA A 157 9.81 -0.42 -3.76
N GLY A 158 9.33 -1.01 -2.66
CA GLY A 158 10.18 -1.53 -1.60
C GLY A 158 11.08 -2.68 -2.07
N ILE A 159 10.54 -3.61 -2.88
CA ILE A 159 11.32 -4.71 -3.45
C ILE A 159 12.41 -4.17 -4.40
N MET A 160 12.02 -3.33 -5.36
CA MET A 160 12.95 -2.78 -6.35
C MET A 160 14.03 -1.91 -5.69
N GLY A 161 13.62 -1.00 -4.81
CA GLY A 161 14.54 -0.14 -4.07
C GLY A 161 15.47 -0.95 -3.16
N GLY A 162 14.97 -2.01 -2.51
CA GLY A 162 15.77 -2.92 -1.71
C GLY A 162 16.81 -3.68 -2.55
N CYS A 163 16.44 -4.16 -3.74
CA CYS A 163 17.40 -4.79 -4.65
C CYS A 163 18.54 -3.83 -5.04
N PHE A 164 18.22 -2.58 -5.37
CA PHE A 164 19.27 -1.60 -5.70
C PHE A 164 20.12 -1.19 -4.49
N ALA A 165 19.54 -1.17 -3.30
CA ALA A 165 20.28 -0.91 -2.07
C ALA A 165 21.34 -2.03 -1.80
N THR A 166 21.02 -3.30 -2.07
CA THR A 166 21.98 -4.40 -1.95
C THR A 166 23.10 -4.33 -2.99
N GLU A 167 22.88 -3.66 -4.11
CA GLU A 167 23.89 -3.42 -5.16
C GLU A 167 24.70 -2.12 -4.92
N GLY A 168 24.56 -1.49 -3.75
CA GLY A 168 25.35 -0.34 -3.33
C GLY A 168 24.69 1.02 -3.55
N TRP A 169 23.42 1.07 -3.93
CA TRP A 169 22.66 2.32 -4.01
C TRP A 169 21.64 2.41 -2.86
N GLU A 170 22.13 2.79 -1.68
CA GLU A 170 21.38 2.78 -0.43
C GLU A 170 20.12 3.68 -0.46
N GLU A 171 20.15 4.82 -1.15
CA GLU A 171 19.05 5.77 -1.24
C GLU A 171 17.89 5.28 -2.13
N ALA A 172 18.12 4.27 -2.96
CA ALA A 172 17.14 3.77 -3.93
C ALA A 172 15.81 3.38 -3.29
N MET A 173 15.83 2.79 -2.09
CA MET A 173 14.62 2.39 -1.38
C MET A 173 13.78 3.60 -0.98
N GLY A 174 14.41 4.64 -0.43
CA GLY A 174 13.72 5.88 -0.05
C GLY A 174 13.11 6.59 -1.26
N ILE A 175 13.85 6.66 -2.36
CA ILE A 175 13.40 7.26 -3.62
C ILE A 175 12.23 6.46 -4.20
N ALA A 176 12.31 5.13 -4.24
CA ALA A 176 11.25 4.26 -4.76
C ALA A 176 9.94 4.42 -3.96
N LEU A 177 10.02 4.44 -2.63
CA LEU A 177 8.86 4.64 -1.75
C LEU A 177 8.27 6.05 -1.91
N THR A 178 9.10 7.05 -2.17
CA THR A 178 8.64 8.41 -2.49
C THR A 178 7.83 8.42 -3.79
N TYR A 179 8.31 7.75 -4.84
CA TYR A 179 7.54 7.59 -6.09
C TYR A 179 6.22 6.86 -5.85
N ALA A 180 6.19 5.83 -4.99
CA ALA A 180 4.95 5.11 -4.68
C ALA A 180 3.93 6.01 -3.97
N THR A 181 4.38 6.86 -3.06
CA THR A 181 3.53 7.82 -2.35
C THR A 181 2.98 8.88 -3.31
N ILE A 182 3.84 9.49 -4.13
CA ILE A 182 3.41 10.45 -5.17
C ILE A 182 2.46 9.77 -6.15
N GLY A 183 2.76 8.55 -6.58
CA GLY A 183 1.93 7.75 -7.49
C GLY A 183 0.53 7.52 -6.94
N MET A 184 0.40 7.23 -5.65
CA MET A 184 -0.89 7.08 -4.99
C MET A 184 -1.70 8.39 -5.01
N PHE A 185 -1.08 9.54 -4.72
CA PHE A 185 -1.76 10.84 -4.81
C PHE A 185 -2.22 11.14 -6.25
N VAL A 186 -1.35 10.91 -7.23
CA VAL A 186 -1.66 11.12 -8.64
C VAL A 186 -2.79 10.17 -9.09
N ALA A 187 -2.77 8.91 -8.66
CA ALA A 187 -3.82 7.95 -8.98
C ALA A 187 -5.17 8.35 -8.39
N VAL A 188 -5.21 8.79 -7.14
CA VAL A 188 -6.47 9.20 -6.49
C VAL A 188 -7.00 10.51 -7.09
N ILE A 189 -6.18 11.56 -7.11
CA ILE A 189 -6.62 12.90 -7.54
C ILE A 189 -6.79 12.93 -9.07
N GLY A 190 -5.79 12.48 -9.81
CA GLY A 190 -5.81 12.44 -11.27
C GLY A 190 -6.83 11.44 -11.82
N GLY A 191 -6.93 10.27 -11.18
CA GLY A 191 -7.92 9.25 -11.52
C GLY A 191 -9.35 9.77 -11.37
N MET A 192 -9.66 10.43 -10.25
CA MET A 192 -10.98 11.05 -10.03
C MET A 192 -11.26 12.17 -11.04
N TRP A 193 -10.25 12.96 -11.36
CA TRP A 193 -10.39 13.99 -12.40
C TRP A 193 -10.70 13.39 -13.78
N ILE A 194 -9.99 12.36 -14.20
CA ILE A 194 -10.21 11.65 -15.47
C ILE A 194 -11.59 10.99 -15.50
N ILE A 195 -12.00 10.32 -14.42
CA ILE A 195 -13.32 9.68 -14.30
C ILE A 195 -14.43 10.73 -14.45
N ASN A 196 -14.33 11.85 -13.74
CA ASN A 196 -15.31 12.93 -13.81
C ASN A 196 -15.36 13.56 -15.22
N TRP A 197 -14.20 13.74 -15.85
CA TRP A 197 -14.13 14.23 -17.24
C TRP A 197 -14.78 13.25 -18.21
N GLY A 198 -14.47 11.95 -18.09
CA GLY A 198 -15.07 10.89 -18.91
C GLY A 198 -16.58 10.76 -18.71
N ALA A 199 -17.07 10.90 -17.48
CA ALA A 199 -18.49 10.90 -17.17
C ALA A 199 -19.22 12.09 -17.81
N LYS A 200 -18.64 13.30 -17.77
CA LYS A 200 -19.19 14.49 -18.44
C LYS A 200 -19.23 14.35 -19.96
N LYS A 201 -18.30 13.62 -20.55
CA LYS A 201 -18.24 13.33 -21.98
C LYS A 201 -19.09 12.12 -22.42
N GLY A 202 -19.73 11.43 -21.47
CA GLY A 202 -20.57 10.26 -21.74
C GLY A 202 -19.78 8.97 -22.04
N TYR A 203 -18.49 8.91 -21.72
CA TYR A 203 -17.64 7.73 -21.94
C TYR A 203 -17.81 6.65 -20.87
N THR A 204 -18.48 6.95 -19.77
CA THR A 204 -18.73 6.00 -18.67
C THR A 204 -20.14 5.42 -18.75
N ARG A 205 -20.29 4.13 -18.42
CA ARG A 205 -21.60 3.46 -18.38
C ARG A 205 -22.50 3.97 -17.24
N GLN A 206 -21.92 4.47 -16.15
CA GLN A 206 -22.63 5.05 -15.03
C GLN A 206 -22.32 6.55 -14.95
N LYS A 207 -23.37 7.36 -14.83
CA LYS A 207 -23.22 8.77 -14.47
C LYS A 207 -22.85 8.83 -12.99
N MET A 208 -21.61 9.02 -12.67
CA MET A 208 -21.20 9.34 -11.31
C MET A 208 -21.56 10.79 -11.03
N ASP A 209 -22.67 11.02 -10.33
CA ASP A 209 -22.97 12.34 -9.80
C ASP A 209 -22.10 12.55 -8.56
N SER A 210 -20.99 13.25 -8.75
CA SER A 210 -20.06 13.59 -7.67
C SER A 210 -20.64 14.50 -6.59
N SER A 211 -21.88 14.99 -6.79
CA SER A 211 -22.58 15.82 -5.82
C SER A 211 -23.27 14.99 -4.73
N TYR A 212 -23.50 13.69 -4.95
CA TYR A 212 -24.17 12.80 -4.01
C TYR A 212 -23.21 11.78 -3.42
N VAL A 213 -22.72 12.06 -2.21
CA VAL A 213 -21.90 11.11 -1.42
C VAL A 213 -22.85 10.41 -0.43
N GLU A 214 -23.03 9.10 -0.58
CA GLU A 214 -23.86 8.34 0.35
C GLU A 214 -23.20 8.25 1.74
N LYS A 215 -24.02 8.15 2.79
CA LYS A 215 -23.54 8.04 4.18
C LYS A 215 -22.56 6.87 4.36
N LYS A 216 -22.72 5.78 3.62
CA LYS A 216 -21.80 4.63 3.62
C LYS A 216 -20.40 4.99 3.10
N ASP A 217 -20.29 5.92 2.14
CA ASP A 217 -19.01 6.36 1.56
C ASP A 217 -18.25 7.30 2.50
N ILE A 218 -18.99 8.03 3.34
CA ILE A 218 -18.41 8.88 4.40
C ILE A 218 -17.90 8.04 5.55
N THR A 219 -18.76 7.16 6.08
CA THR A 219 -18.45 6.36 7.28
C THR A 219 -17.65 5.10 6.99
N GLY A 220 -17.69 4.60 5.75
CA GLY A 220 -17.12 3.29 5.38
C GLY A 220 -17.86 2.10 5.99
N ILE A 221 -19.02 2.33 6.64
CA ILE A 221 -19.81 1.29 7.31
C ILE A 221 -21.06 1.02 6.48
N LEU A 222 -21.22 -0.23 6.04
CA LEU A 222 -22.41 -0.65 5.30
C LEU A 222 -23.65 -0.65 6.20
N PRO A 223 -24.81 -0.25 5.68
CA PRO A 223 -26.11 -0.46 6.33
C PRO A 223 -26.33 -1.93 6.69
N ALA A 224 -27.10 -2.20 7.73
CA ALA A 224 -27.30 -3.57 8.24
C ALA A 224 -27.80 -4.53 7.16
N GLU A 225 -28.69 -4.04 6.28
CA GLU A 225 -29.30 -4.83 5.19
C GLU A 225 -28.30 -5.22 4.09
N GLN A 226 -27.20 -4.49 3.96
CA GLN A 226 -26.15 -4.72 2.95
C GLN A 226 -24.95 -5.51 3.49
N ARG A 227 -24.95 -5.82 4.80
CA ARG A 227 -23.88 -6.58 5.43
C ARG A 227 -23.97 -8.04 5.01
N LYS A 228 -22.94 -8.53 4.33
CA LYS A 228 -22.78 -9.96 4.06
C LYS A 228 -22.00 -10.61 5.21
N PRO A 229 -22.25 -11.89 5.52
CA PRO A 229 -21.38 -12.63 6.44
C PRO A 229 -19.92 -12.52 6.01
N ALA A 230 -19.02 -12.28 6.95
CA ALA A 230 -17.59 -12.16 6.67
C ALA A 230 -16.99 -13.49 6.16
N ALA A 231 -17.59 -14.62 6.55
CA ALA A 231 -17.23 -15.95 6.05
C ALA A 231 -18.46 -16.83 6.03
N MET A 232 -18.55 -17.73 5.03
CA MET A 232 -19.43 -18.89 5.09
C MET A 232 -18.66 -19.99 5.82
N GLY A 233 -19.28 -20.65 6.81
CA GLY A 233 -18.66 -21.75 7.54
C GLY A 233 -18.34 -22.91 6.60
N ILE A 234 -17.06 -22.99 6.18
CA ILE A 234 -16.57 -24.05 5.29
C ILE A 234 -16.04 -25.24 6.08
N SER A 235 -15.61 -25.01 7.33
CA SER A 235 -15.08 -26.03 8.22
C SER A 235 -16.08 -26.44 9.29
N ASN A 236 -16.05 -27.73 9.66
CA ASN A 236 -16.81 -28.21 10.81
C ASN A 236 -16.03 -27.89 12.09
N PRO A 237 -16.55 -27.00 12.97
CA PRO A 237 -15.86 -26.61 14.20
C PRO A 237 -15.56 -27.75 15.17
N SER A 238 -16.29 -28.89 15.03
CA SER A 238 -16.04 -30.10 15.84
C SER A 238 -14.77 -30.84 15.43
N VAL A 239 -14.23 -30.55 14.22
CA VAL A 239 -13.04 -31.24 13.66
C VAL A 239 -11.85 -30.33 13.63
N ILE A 240 -12.04 -29.11 13.16
CA ILE A 240 -10.98 -28.10 13.07
C ILE A 240 -11.57 -26.71 13.28
N ASP A 241 -10.88 -25.91 14.08
CA ASP A 241 -11.22 -24.49 14.25
C ASP A 241 -11.15 -23.74 12.93
N PRO A 242 -12.15 -22.91 12.58
CA PRO A 242 -12.18 -22.17 11.32
C PRO A 242 -10.95 -21.28 11.10
N MET A 243 -10.42 -20.66 12.16
CA MET A 243 -9.22 -19.84 12.08
C MET A 243 -7.99 -20.71 11.81
N ALA A 244 -7.84 -21.83 12.54
CA ALA A 244 -6.75 -22.79 12.34
C ALA A 244 -6.77 -23.36 10.91
N PHE A 245 -7.95 -23.62 10.34
CA PHE A 245 -8.09 -24.08 8.95
C PHE A 245 -7.56 -23.03 7.96
N GLN A 246 -7.93 -21.77 8.13
CA GLN A 246 -7.44 -20.67 7.27
C GLN A 246 -5.92 -20.49 7.39
N MET A 247 -5.40 -20.50 8.62
CA MET A 247 -3.97 -20.40 8.88
C MET A 247 -3.18 -21.57 8.28
N MET A 248 -3.72 -22.77 8.32
CA MET A 248 -3.12 -23.95 7.70
C MET A 248 -2.98 -23.76 6.19
N ILE A 249 -4.03 -23.32 5.50
CA ILE A 249 -3.99 -23.10 4.04
C ILE A 249 -2.97 -22.04 3.68
N VAL A 250 -3.05 -20.86 4.30
CA VAL A 250 -2.16 -19.74 4.00
C VAL A 250 -0.71 -20.07 4.35
N GLY A 251 -0.47 -20.69 5.52
CA GLY A 251 0.86 -21.11 5.93
C GLY A 251 1.48 -22.15 4.98
N THR A 252 0.65 -23.09 4.49
CA THR A 252 1.12 -24.08 3.50
C THR A 252 1.52 -23.41 2.17
N ILE A 253 0.74 -22.44 1.68
CA ILE A 253 1.08 -21.71 0.44
C ILE A 253 2.40 -20.97 0.61
N ILE A 254 2.59 -20.28 1.74
CA ILE A 254 3.83 -19.54 2.03
C ILE A 254 5.02 -20.52 2.14
N ALA A 255 4.85 -21.65 2.83
CA ALA A 255 5.90 -22.68 2.96
C ALA A 255 6.31 -23.24 1.60
N VAL A 256 5.34 -23.65 0.76
CA VAL A 256 5.62 -24.16 -0.60
C VAL A 256 6.34 -23.09 -1.44
N SER A 257 5.88 -21.84 -1.38
CA SER A 257 6.52 -20.73 -2.11
C SER A 257 7.98 -20.52 -1.65
N HIS A 258 8.26 -20.68 -0.35
CA HIS A 258 9.62 -20.57 0.18
C HIS A 258 10.53 -21.69 -0.31
N PHE A 259 10.02 -22.92 -0.39
CA PHE A 259 10.81 -24.06 -0.90
C PHE A 259 11.04 -24.03 -2.41
N LEU A 260 10.21 -23.35 -3.18
CA LEU A 260 10.34 -23.22 -4.63
C LEU A 260 11.28 -22.06 -5.07
N ARG A 261 11.73 -21.26 -4.12
CA ARG A 261 12.64 -20.13 -4.33
C ARG A 261 14.10 -20.57 -4.29
#